data_5e706690c9ab5d4170022b813e928ee3
#
_entry.id   5e706690c9ab5d4170022b813e928ee3
#
_cell.length_a   1.000
_cell.length_b   1.000
_cell.length_c   1.000
_cell.angle_alpha   90.00
_cell.angle_beta   90.00
_cell.angle_gamma   90.00
#
_symmetry.space_group_name_H-M   'P 1'
#
loop_
_entity.id
_entity.type
_entity.pdbx_description
1 polymer ?
#
loop_
_entity_poly.entity_id
_entity_poly.type
_entity_poly.pdbx_seq_one_letter_code
_entity_poly.pdbx_strand_id
1 'polypeptide(L)'
;MLKKTQWLALLMGLFFLPGVASAADIDGASLSLAWGVPFAGVLLSIAVMPLVVPNVWHHHFGKITTGWALAFLLPFAFYFGIHAAWVNFIHALLAEYMPFVILLTALYVVAGGIYIRGSLRGTPVLNTAILAIGAVLASFMGTTGASMLLIRPIIRANAQRSSMTHVVVFFIFIVSNAGGSLTPLGDPPLFLGFLKGVPFTWTFQHIWPDTLFLVVVLLGLFFVWDTWAYRREPAQPAKVEAAEHERLGFDGKFNFVLLAAVVALVLMSGIWQSPVVFDIAGTEVGLPGLLRDLGLVVVAVISLATTSHRVHTANQFGWDPMFEVAKLFAGIFLTTIHVIAML
;
A
#
# COMPACT_ATOMS: atom_id res chain seq x y z
N MET A 1 -32.94 4.56 27.86
CA MET A 1 -32.30 3.86 26.75
C MET A 1 -32.81 4.45 25.44
N LEU A 2 -32.02 5.32 24.80
CA LEU A 2 -32.34 5.92 23.51
C LEU A 2 -32.32 4.82 22.43
N LYS A 3 -33.30 4.77 21.55
CA LYS A 3 -33.37 3.79 20.45
C LYS A 3 -32.20 4.02 19.49
N LYS A 4 -31.65 2.96 18.89
CA LYS A 4 -30.50 3.00 17.94
C LYS A 4 -30.66 4.06 16.83
N THR A 5 -31.89 4.35 16.42
CA THR A 5 -32.27 5.40 15.45
C THR A 5 -32.01 6.82 15.95
N GLN A 6 -32.07 7.07 17.26
CA GLN A 6 -31.81 8.39 17.84
C GLN A 6 -30.34 8.69 17.95
N TRP A 7 -29.48 7.67 18.12
CA TRP A 7 -28.03 7.82 18.07
C TRP A 7 -27.55 8.10 16.64
N LEU A 8 -28.17 7.47 15.63
CA LEU A 8 -27.88 7.77 14.22
C LEU A 8 -28.29 9.20 13.85
N ALA A 9 -29.44 9.68 14.33
CA ALA A 9 -29.91 11.05 14.09
C ALA A 9 -29.06 12.09 14.81
N LEU A 10 -28.56 11.79 16.02
CA LEU A 10 -27.59 12.63 16.74
C LEU A 10 -26.24 12.69 16.05
N LEU A 11 -25.75 11.55 15.55
CA LEU A 11 -24.51 11.49 14.75
C LEU A 11 -24.68 12.24 13.41
N MET A 12 -25.81 12.09 12.73
CA MET A 12 -26.10 12.85 11.51
C MET A 12 -26.30 14.35 11.80
N GLY A 13 -26.93 14.72 12.91
CA GLY A 13 -27.11 16.13 13.30
C GLY A 13 -25.81 16.85 13.63
N LEU A 14 -24.79 16.15 14.11
CA LEU A 14 -23.43 16.67 14.32
C LEU A 14 -22.71 16.98 12.99
N PHE A 15 -23.08 16.31 11.90
CA PHE A 15 -22.53 16.54 10.56
C PHE A 15 -23.09 17.79 9.85
N PHE A 16 -24.20 18.36 10.31
CA PHE A 16 -24.92 19.47 9.66
C PHE A 16 -24.89 20.79 10.45
N LEU A 17 -23.96 20.96 11.39
CA LEU A 17 -23.76 22.29 11.97
C LEU A 17 -23.00 23.14 10.96
N PRO A 18 -23.60 24.22 10.41
CA PRO A 18 -22.90 25.16 9.55
C PRO A 18 -21.96 26.02 10.41
N GLY A 19 -20.78 25.52 10.63
CA GLY A 19 -19.67 26.31 11.14
C GLY A 19 -18.76 26.62 9.97
N VAL A 20 -18.61 27.90 9.63
CA VAL A 20 -17.51 28.38 8.78
C VAL A 20 -16.22 28.13 9.55
N ALA A 21 -15.74 26.91 9.49
CA ALA A 21 -14.43 26.53 10.01
C ALA A 21 -13.52 26.37 8.80
N SER A 22 -12.89 27.47 8.39
CA SER A 22 -11.58 27.40 7.76
C SER A 22 -10.76 26.44 8.63
N ALA A 23 -10.16 25.40 8.04
CA ALA A 23 -9.14 24.62 8.73
C ALA A 23 -8.23 25.61 9.42
N ALA A 24 -8.13 25.57 10.74
CA ALA A 24 -7.28 26.51 11.45
C ALA A 24 -5.89 26.29 10.88
N ASP A 25 -5.44 27.25 10.07
CA ASP A 25 -4.06 27.31 9.56
C ASP A 25 -3.19 27.43 10.80
N ILE A 26 -2.76 26.29 11.31
CA ILE A 26 -1.83 26.26 12.42
C ILE A 26 -0.50 26.65 11.79
N ASP A 27 0.00 27.81 12.17
CA ASP A 27 1.33 28.26 11.78
C ASP A 27 2.35 27.22 12.26
N GLY A 28 2.78 26.36 11.33
CA GLY A 28 3.74 25.29 11.60
C GLY A 28 5.06 25.81 12.18
N ALA A 29 5.44 27.05 11.88
CA ALA A 29 6.62 27.72 12.42
C ALA A 29 6.50 27.95 13.95
N SER A 30 5.30 27.97 14.50
CA SER A 30 5.03 28.09 15.94
C SER A 30 5.07 26.77 16.69
N LEU A 31 5.12 25.63 15.97
CA LEU A 31 5.09 24.29 16.57
C LEU A 31 6.49 23.85 17.02
N SER A 32 6.60 23.34 18.23
CA SER A 32 7.85 22.74 18.71
C SER A 32 8.04 21.35 18.11
N LEU A 33 9.30 20.92 17.91
CA LEU A 33 9.67 19.56 17.45
C LEU A 33 9.07 18.43 18.32
N ALA A 34 8.64 18.74 19.54
CA ALA A 34 7.98 17.77 20.42
C ALA A 34 6.68 17.20 19.82
N TRP A 35 5.99 17.94 18.96
CA TRP A 35 4.80 17.47 18.26
C TRP A 35 5.10 16.37 17.21
N GLY A 36 6.35 16.25 16.78
CA GLY A 36 6.81 15.16 15.92
C GLY A 36 7.09 13.83 16.65
N VAL A 37 7.16 13.83 18.00
CA VAL A 37 7.47 12.63 18.78
C VAL A 37 6.47 11.49 18.55
N PRO A 38 5.15 11.69 18.55
CA PRO A 38 4.20 10.61 18.27
C PRO A 38 4.40 9.98 16.89
N PHE A 39 4.67 10.78 15.87
CA PHE A 39 4.98 10.29 14.52
C PHE A 39 6.25 9.45 14.49
N ALA A 40 7.35 9.96 15.06
CA ALA A 40 8.58 9.19 15.20
C ALA A 40 8.37 7.90 15.99
N GLY A 41 7.52 7.94 17.05
CA GLY A 41 7.15 6.79 17.85
C GLY A 41 6.42 5.71 17.07
N VAL A 42 5.47 6.07 16.20
CA VAL A 42 4.81 5.13 15.28
C VAL A 42 5.84 4.47 14.37
N LEU A 43 6.67 5.27 13.69
CA LEU A 43 7.67 4.77 12.73
C LEU A 43 8.70 3.86 13.40
N LEU A 44 9.22 4.25 14.56
CA LEU A 44 10.16 3.43 15.33
C LEU A 44 9.49 2.14 15.83
N SER A 45 8.24 2.20 16.24
CA SER A 45 7.49 0.99 16.64
C SER A 45 7.37 0.02 15.48
N ILE A 46 7.02 0.49 14.27
CA ILE A 46 6.92 -0.33 13.06
C ILE A 46 8.28 -0.94 12.68
N ALA A 47 9.36 -0.17 12.79
CA ALA A 47 10.69 -0.61 12.38
C ALA A 47 11.35 -1.57 13.37
N VAL A 48 11.17 -1.35 14.68
CA VAL A 48 11.95 -2.02 15.74
C VAL A 48 11.18 -3.16 16.41
N MET A 49 9.89 -2.94 16.73
CA MET A 49 9.14 -3.92 17.53
C MET A 49 8.96 -5.29 16.87
N PRO A 50 8.74 -5.41 15.54
CA PRO A 50 8.68 -6.71 14.88
C PRO A 50 9.98 -7.53 15.04
N LEU A 51 11.12 -6.85 15.18
CA LEU A 51 12.43 -7.48 15.31
C LEU A 51 12.77 -7.84 16.76
N VAL A 52 12.44 -6.95 17.70
CA VAL A 52 12.84 -7.09 19.11
C VAL A 52 11.80 -7.86 19.93
N VAL A 53 10.53 -7.61 19.71
CA VAL A 53 9.40 -8.18 20.47
C VAL A 53 8.28 -8.65 19.52
N PRO A 54 8.54 -9.59 18.59
CA PRO A 54 7.61 -9.99 17.53
C PRO A 54 6.24 -10.43 18.06
N ASN A 55 6.20 -11.18 19.15
CA ASN A 55 4.97 -11.67 19.76
C ASN A 55 4.07 -10.52 20.26
N VAL A 56 4.66 -9.51 20.88
CA VAL A 56 3.93 -8.33 21.35
C VAL A 56 3.42 -7.53 20.16
N TRP A 57 4.25 -7.35 19.14
CA TRP A 57 3.90 -6.63 17.95
C TRP A 57 2.70 -7.28 17.23
N HIS A 58 2.79 -8.55 16.89
CA HIS A 58 1.73 -9.25 16.15
C HIS A 58 0.37 -9.22 16.84
N HIS A 59 0.34 -9.26 18.18
CA HIS A 59 -0.93 -9.23 18.90
C HIS A 59 -1.44 -7.83 19.26
N HIS A 60 -0.57 -6.81 19.26
CA HIS A 60 -0.90 -5.50 19.83
C HIS A 60 -0.56 -4.31 18.95
N PHE A 61 -0.07 -4.51 17.68
CA PHE A 61 0.32 -3.41 16.82
C PHE A 61 -0.77 -2.33 16.67
N GLY A 62 -2.03 -2.73 16.50
CA GLY A 62 -3.15 -1.78 16.43
C GLY A 62 -3.34 -0.96 17.71
N LYS A 63 -3.12 -1.56 18.91
CA LYS A 63 -3.21 -0.83 20.19
C LYS A 63 -2.03 0.14 20.36
N ILE A 64 -0.84 -0.28 19.93
CA ILE A 64 0.38 0.54 19.98
C ILE A 64 0.21 1.76 19.06
N THR A 65 -0.24 1.54 17.84
CA THR A 65 -0.52 2.60 16.87
C THR A 65 -1.61 3.55 17.37
N THR A 66 -2.70 3.02 17.93
CA THR A 66 -3.75 3.83 18.57
C THR A 66 -3.21 4.62 19.76
N GLY A 67 -2.34 4.03 20.55
CA GLY A 67 -1.68 4.71 21.68
C GLY A 67 -0.89 5.95 21.23
N TRP A 68 -0.12 5.84 20.14
CA TRP A 68 0.61 6.97 19.57
C TRP A 68 -0.33 8.03 18.96
N ALA A 69 -1.40 7.60 18.28
CA ALA A 69 -2.41 8.52 17.77
C ALA A 69 -3.10 9.31 18.88
N LEU A 70 -3.43 8.66 20.00
CA LEU A 70 -3.99 9.32 21.18
C LEU A 70 -2.96 10.20 21.88
N ALA A 71 -1.69 9.79 21.94
CA ALA A 71 -0.59 10.61 22.48
C ALA A 71 -0.38 11.90 21.68
N PHE A 72 -0.81 11.92 20.42
CA PHE A 72 -0.89 13.12 19.61
C PHE A 72 -2.21 13.89 19.84
N LEU A 73 -3.37 13.23 19.63
CA LEU A 73 -4.68 13.89 19.60
C LEU A 73 -5.09 14.50 20.95
N LEU A 74 -4.77 13.86 22.08
CA LEU A 74 -5.19 14.36 23.38
C LEU A 74 -4.47 15.65 23.79
N PRO A 75 -3.12 15.75 23.72
CA PRO A 75 -2.44 17.02 23.97
C PRO A 75 -2.85 18.09 22.95
N PHE A 76 -3.07 17.70 21.68
CA PHE A 76 -3.49 18.61 20.65
C PHE A 76 -4.87 19.21 20.95
N ALA A 77 -5.85 18.40 21.34
CA ALA A 77 -7.17 18.88 21.74
C ALA A 77 -7.13 19.76 22.99
N PHE A 78 -6.19 19.48 23.91
CA PHE A 78 -6.01 20.30 25.11
C PHE A 78 -5.39 21.67 24.80
N TYR A 79 -4.41 21.75 23.90
CA TYR A 79 -3.68 22.98 23.57
C TYR A 79 -4.42 23.88 22.57
N PHE A 80 -4.99 23.29 21.52
CA PHE A 80 -5.61 24.01 20.40
C PHE A 80 -7.14 23.95 20.42
N GLY A 81 -7.72 23.20 21.37
CA GLY A 81 -9.15 23.04 21.53
C GLY A 81 -9.72 21.84 20.78
N ILE A 82 -10.84 21.31 21.31
CA ILE A 82 -11.51 20.09 20.79
C ILE A 82 -11.98 20.30 19.34
N HIS A 83 -12.46 21.51 19.00
CA HIS A 83 -12.93 21.82 17.65
C HIS A 83 -11.78 21.74 16.62
N ALA A 84 -10.63 22.33 16.91
CA ALA A 84 -9.45 22.24 16.04
C ALA A 84 -8.98 20.78 15.87
N ALA A 85 -8.95 20.02 16.97
CA ALA A 85 -8.60 18.60 16.92
C ALA A 85 -9.57 17.77 16.05
N TRP A 86 -10.88 18.07 16.15
CA TRP A 86 -11.89 17.41 15.33
C TRP A 86 -11.76 17.72 13.84
N VAL A 87 -11.60 18.99 13.48
CA VAL A 87 -11.42 19.40 12.08
C VAL A 87 -10.19 18.77 11.48
N ASN A 88 -9.05 18.79 12.18
CA ASN A 88 -7.81 18.14 11.72
C ASN A 88 -7.95 16.61 11.61
N PHE A 89 -8.64 15.98 12.56
CA PHE A 89 -8.93 14.54 12.49
C PHE A 89 -9.78 14.19 11.26
N ILE A 90 -10.84 14.94 10.99
CA ILE A 90 -11.71 14.73 9.82
C ILE A 90 -10.95 14.99 8.53
N HIS A 91 -10.12 16.04 8.48
CA HIS A 91 -9.28 16.32 7.33
C HIS A 91 -8.32 15.17 7.02
N ALA A 92 -7.58 14.68 8.02
CA ALA A 92 -6.70 13.52 7.84
C ALA A 92 -7.46 12.28 7.37
N LEU A 93 -8.66 12.06 7.93
CA LEU A 93 -9.49 10.91 7.58
C LEU A 93 -9.98 10.98 6.13
N LEU A 94 -10.55 12.12 5.71
CA LEU A 94 -11.23 12.26 4.42
C LEU A 94 -10.28 12.61 3.27
N ALA A 95 -9.30 13.49 3.52
CA ALA A 95 -8.41 13.97 2.46
C ALA A 95 -7.19 13.06 2.22
N GLU A 96 -6.78 12.28 3.20
CA GLU A 96 -5.56 11.48 3.13
C GLU A 96 -5.81 9.98 3.33
N TYR A 97 -6.33 9.59 4.50
CA TYR A 97 -6.45 8.19 4.88
C TYR A 97 -7.44 7.40 4.03
N MET A 98 -8.66 7.92 3.82
CA MET A 98 -9.68 7.23 3.03
C MET A 98 -9.26 7.01 1.57
N PRO A 99 -8.79 8.04 0.82
CA PRO A 99 -8.27 7.86 -0.53
C PRO A 99 -7.15 6.82 -0.60
N PHE A 100 -6.25 6.84 0.37
CA PHE A 100 -5.14 5.92 0.46
C PHE A 100 -5.60 4.46 0.67
N VAL A 101 -6.45 4.21 1.67
CA VAL A 101 -6.96 2.85 1.95
C VAL A 101 -7.81 2.31 0.81
N ILE A 102 -8.61 3.16 0.17
CA ILE A 102 -9.42 2.79 -1.00
C ILE A 102 -8.51 2.36 -2.15
N LEU A 103 -7.47 3.15 -2.46
CA LEU A 103 -6.52 2.80 -3.52
C LEU A 103 -5.81 1.48 -3.24
N LEU A 104 -5.23 1.34 -2.04
CA LEU A 104 -4.53 0.09 -1.68
C LEU A 104 -5.46 -1.12 -1.72
N THR A 105 -6.69 -0.96 -1.25
CA THR A 105 -7.69 -2.03 -1.30
C THR A 105 -8.01 -2.41 -2.74
N ALA A 106 -8.22 -1.43 -3.63
CA ALA A 106 -8.48 -1.69 -5.05
C ALA A 106 -7.31 -2.42 -5.71
N LEU A 107 -6.08 -1.95 -5.52
CA LEU A 107 -4.88 -2.61 -6.05
C LEU A 107 -4.71 -4.03 -5.49
N TYR A 108 -4.90 -4.21 -4.18
CA TYR A 108 -4.79 -5.51 -3.51
C TYR A 108 -5.80 -6.53 -4.02
N VAL A 109 -7.07 -6.12 -4.14
CA VAL A 109 -8.16 -6.98 -4.62
C VAL A 109 -7.94 -7.36 -6.08
N VAL A 110 -7.61 -6.39 -6.94
CA VAL A 110 -7.36 -6.61 -8.37
C VAL A 110 -6.14 -7.51 -8.58
N ALA A 111 -5.04 -7.25 -7.87
CA ALA A 111 -3.84 -8.09 -7.92
C ALA A 111 -4.13 -9.51 -7.42
N GLY A 112 -4.88 -9.64 -6.33
CA GLY A 112 -5.32 -10.93 -5.78
C GLY A 112 -6.24 -11.72 -6.71
N GLY A 113 -6.86 -11.05 -7.67
CA GLY A 113 -7.67 -11.65 -8.73
C GLY A 113 -6.87 -12.20 -9.91
N ILE A 114 -5.54 -12.04 -9.95
CA ILE A 114 -4.67 -12.58 -11.01
C ILE A 114 -3.86 -13.75 -10.45
N TYR A 115 -3.89 -14.89 -11.13
CA TYR A 115 -3.12 -16.08 -10.73
C TYR A 115 -2.26 -16.59 -11.89
N ILE A 116 -0.97 -16.82 -11.60
CA ILE A 116 -0.03 -17.39 -12.56
C ILE A 116 0.01 -18.89 -12.33
N ARG A 117 -0.53 -19.66 -13.30
CA ARG A 117 -0.45 -21.12 -13.33
C ARG A 117 0.73 -21.59 -14.15
N GLY A 118 1.16 -22.81 -13.91
CA GLY A 118 2.24 -23.48 -14.64
C GLY A 118 3.37 -23.94 -13.74
N SER A 119 4.13 -24.93 -14.24
CA SER A 119 5.33 -25.43 -13.58
C SER A 119 6.54 -24.62 -14.04
N LEU A 120 7.11 -23.84 -13.15
CA LEU A 120 8.35 -23.09 -13.37
C LEU A 120 9.51 -23.83 -12.70
N ARG A 121 10.69 -23.88 -13.35
CA ARG A 121 11.93 -24.35 -12.72
C ARG A 121 12.73 -23.15 -12.22
N GLY A 122 13.10 -23.12 -10.96
CA GLY A 122 13.86 -22.05 -10.32
C GLY A 122 15.31 -21.94 -10.79
N THR A 123 15.50 -21.68 -12.09
CA THR A 123 16.84 -21.40 -12.63
C THR A 123 17.24 -19.95 -12.35
N PRO A 124 18.55 -19.63 -12.26
CA PRO A 124 18.99 -18.25 -12.02
C PRO A 124 18.46 -17.25 -13.04
N VAL A 125 18.39 -17.62 -14.30
CA VAL A 125 17.84 -16.78 -15.38
C VAL A 125 16.34 -16.51 -15.16
N LEU A 126 15.56 -17.56 -14.86
CA LEU A 126 14.12 -17.40 -14.63
C LEU A 126 13.83 -16.58 -13.37
N ASN A 127 14.53 -16.87 -12.27
CA ASN A 127 14.39 -16.13 -11.03
C ASN A 127 14.70 -14.64 -11.26
N THR A 128 15.81 -14.32 -11.92
CA THR A 128 16.18 -12.94 -12.25
C THR A 128 15.14 -12.27 -13.13
N ALA A 129 14.60 -12.97 -14.13
CA ALA A 129 13.53 -12.44 -15.00
C ALA A 129 12.24 -12.16 -14.21
N ILE A 130 11.85 -13.05 -13.28
CA ILE A 130 10.67 -12.81 -12.42
C ILE A 130 10.89 -11.59 -11.53
N LEU A 131 12.08 -11.42 -10.95
CA LEU A 131 12.40 -10.26 -10.13
C LEU A 131 12.38 -8.96 -10.94
N ALA A 132 12.95 -8.98 -12.16
CA ALA A 132 12.95 -7.82 -13.06
C ALA A 132 11.53 -7.43 -13.49
N ILE A 133 10.70 -8.40 -13.90
CA ILE A 133 9.30 -8.18 -14.22
C ILE A 133 8.54 -7.68 -12.99
N GLY A 134 8.82 -8.25 -11.83
CA GLY A 134 8.22 -7.85 -10.57
C GLY A 134 8.50 -6.40 -10.19
N ALA A 135 9.73 -5.93 -10.40
CA ALA A 135 10.09 -4.53 -10.19
C ALA A 135 9.27 -3.57 -11.07
N VAL A 136 9.09 -3.93 -12.35
CA VAL A 136 8.24 -3.14 -13.26
C VAL A 136 6.78 -3.17 -12.82
N LEU A 137 6.23 -4.35 -12.52
CA LEU A 137 4.84 -4.49 -12.09
C LEU A 137 4.56 -3.74 -10.79
N ALA A 138 5.51 -3.71 -9.86
CA ALA A 138 5.36 -2.99 -8.59
C ALA A 138 5.07 -1.50 -8.78
N SER A 139 5.63 -0.88 -9.82
CA SER A 139 5.32 0.52 -10.15
C SER A 139 3.87 0.76 -10.59
N PHE A 140 3.15 -0.26 -11.11
CA PHE A 140 1.79 -0.11 -11.63
C PHE A 140 0.70 -0.66 -10.72
N MET A 141 0.99 -1.74 -9.98
CA MET A 141 0.01 -2.42 -9.13
C MET A 141 0.37 -2.37 -7.64
N GLY A 142 1.36 -1.57 -7.30
CA GLY A 142 1.90 -1.47 -5.95
C GLY A 142 2.83 -2.62 -5.59
N THR A 143 3.73 -2.37 -4.65
CA THR A 143 4.65 -3.40 -4.12
C THR A 143 3.89 -4.59 -3.52
N THR A 144 2.79 -4.32 -2.79
CA THR A 144 1.94 -5.37 -2.22
C THR A 144 1.27 -6.22 -3.30
N GLY A 145 0.73 -5.59 -4.35
CA GLY A 145 0.08 -6.29 -5.46
C GLY A 145 1.05 -7.16 -6.26
N ALA A 146 2.21 -6.60 -6.63
CA ALA A 146 3.27 -7.33 -7.33
C ALA A 146 3.80 -8.50 -6.49
N SER A 147 3.98 -8.27 -5.18
CA SER A 147 4.42 -9.32 -4.26
C SER A 147 3.39 -10.45 -4.16
N MET A 148 2.12 -10.12 -4.02
CA MET A 148 1.04 -11.11 -3.97
C MET A 148 0.99 -11.97 -5.24
N LEU A 149 1.18 -11.34 -6.40
CA LEU A 149 1.16 -12.02 -7.70
C LEU A 149 2.35 -12.96 -7.88
N LEU A 150 3.57 -12.55 -7.48
CA LEU A 150 4.82 -13.21 -7.90
C LEU A 150 5.49 -14.06 -6.81
N ILE A 151 5.23 -13.81 -5.52
CA ILE A 151 5.91 -14.53 -4.45
C ILE A 151 5.63 -16.04 -4.50
N ARG A 152 4.40 -16.45 -4.79
CA ARG A 152 4.02 -17.86 -4.86
C ARG A 152 4.59 -18.59 -6.07
N PRO A 153 4.51 -18.03 -7.29
CA PRO A 153 5.21 -18.59 -8.45
C PRO A 153 6.72 -18.78 -8.19
N ILE A 154 7.40 -17.80 -7.59
CA ILE A 154 8.84 -17.91 -7.35
C ILE A 154 9.16 -18.95 -6.26
N ILE A 155 8.36 -19.02 -5.19
CA ILE A 155 8.52 -20.06 -4.16
C ILE A 155 8.29 -21.46 -4.76
N ARG A 156 7.22 -21.64 -5.55
CA ARG A 156 6.94 -22.94 -6.21
C ARG A 156 8.05 -23.32 -7.17
N ALA A 157 8.56 -22.38 -7.97
CA ALA A 157 9.66 -22.62 -8.89
C ALA A 157 10.92 -23.12 -8.19
N ASN A 158 11.15 -22.66 -6.94
CA ASN A 158 12.34 -22.98 -6.16
C ASN A 158 12.09 -24.01 -5.05
N ALA A 159 10.90 -24.64 -4.99
CA ALA A 159 10.52 -25.57 -3.90
C ALA A 159 11.44 -26.81 -3.77
N GLN A 160 12.15 -27.17 -4.84
CA GLN A 160 13.06 -28.32 -4.85
C GLN A 160 14.52 -27.94 -4.54
N ARG A 161 14.80 -26.63 -4.35
CA ARG A 161 16.15 -26.15 -4.03
C ARG A 161 16.44 -26.35 -2.55
N SER A 162 17.70 -26.66 -2.26
CA SER A 162 18.19 -26.85 -0.88
C SER A 162 18.12 -25.54 -0.06
N SER A 163 18.25 -24.39 -0.70
CA SER A 163 18.14 -23.07 -0.08
C SER A 163 17.55 -22.06 -1.05
N MET A 164 16.47 -21.40 -0.63
CA MET A 164 15.86 -20.31 -1.39
C MET A 164 15.81 -18.97 -0.62
N THR A 165 16.47 -18.88 0.54
CA THR A 165 16.45 -17.71 1.39
C THR A 165 16.89 -16.44 0.64
N HIS A 166 17.99 -16.54 -0.12
CA HIS A 166 18.48 -15.41 -0.92
C HIS A 166 17.48 -14.98 -2.00
N VAL A 167 16.72 -15.93 -2.60
CA VAL A 167 15.68 -15.60 -3.59
C VAL A 167 14.59 -14.74 -2.95
N VAL A 168 14.14 -15.11 -1.76
CA VAL A 168 13.11 -14.34 -1.01
C VAL A 168 13.65 -12.99 -0.56
N VAL A 169 14.89 -12.93 -0.06
CA VAL A 169 15.51 -11.67 0.38
C VAL A 169 15.62 -10.68 -0.78
N PHE A 170 16.14 -11.11 -1.94
CA PHE A 170 16.22 -10.24 -3.10
C PHE A 170 14.85 -9.91 -3.69
N PHE A 171 13.87 -10.80 -3.58
CA PHE A 171 12.48 -10.48 -3.94
C PHE A 171 11.96 -9.31 -3.12
N ILE A 172 12.19 -9.31 -1.81
CA ILE A 172 11.79 -8.22 -0.93
C ILE A 172 12.50 -6.91 -1.35
N PHE A 173 13.82 -6.93 -1.57
CA PHE A 173 14.55 -5.73 -1.94
C PHE A 173 14.14 -5.18 -3.31
N ILE A 174 13.92 -6.04 -4.30
CA ILE A 174 13.69 -5.62 -5.68
C ILE A 174 12.19 -5.37 -5.93
N VAL A 175 11.33 -6.36 -5.63
CA VAL A 175 9.90 -6.30 -5.98
C VAL A 175 9.09 -5.59 -4.90
N SER A 176 9.31 -5.96 -3.63
CA SER A 176 8.51 -5.43 -2.52
C SER A 176 8.98 -4.07 -2.03
N ASN A 177 10.08 -3.53 -2.58
CA ASN A 177 10.62 -2.23 -2.18
C ASN A 177 11.04 -1.40 -3.41
N ALA A 178 12.24 -1.62 -3.98
CA ALA A 178 12.81 -0.77 -5.03
C ALA A 178 11.89 -0.57 -6.24
N GLY A 179 11.16 -1.62 -6.67
CA GLY A 179 10.25 -1.57 -7.81
C GLY A 179 9.06 -0.62 -7.63
N GLY A 180 8.68 -0.29 -6.39
CA GLY A 180 7.59 0.64 -6.11
C GLY A 180 7.92 2.12 -6.25
N SER A 181 9.19 2.49 -6.45
CA SER A 181 9.65 3.88 -6.33
C SER A 181 9.26 4.80 -7.49
N LEU A 182 8.83 4.29 -8.65
CA LEU A 182 8.66 5.08 -9.87
C LEU A 182 7.31 5.76 -10.04
N THR A 183 6.28 5.33 -9.33
CA THR A 183 4.95 5.95 -9.43
C THR A 183 4.25 6.05 -8.08
N PRO A 184 3.28 6.95 -7.93
CA PRO A 184 2.46 7.04 -6.73
C PRO A 184 1.67 5.77 -6.40
N LEU A 185 1.45 4.89 -7.37
CA LEU A 185 0.78 3.59 -7.15
C LEU A 185 1.71 2.55 -6.53
N GLY A 186 3.03 2.74 -6.69
CA GLY A 186 4.04 1.78 -6.29
C GLY A 186 4.21 1.68 -4.78
N ASP A 187 4.26 2.83 -4.10
CA ASP A 187 4.57 2.87 -2.68
C ASP A 187 3.73 3.92 -1.92
N PRO A 188 3.24 3.61 -0.72
CA PRO A 188 2.37 4.45 0.10
C PRO A 188 2.83 5.92 0.27
N PRO A 189 4.08 6.22 0.63
CA PRO A 189 4.53 7.60 0.78
C PRO A 189 4.45 8.42 -0.52
N LEU A 190 4.64 7.79 -1.66
CA LEU A 190 4.55 8.46 -2.96
C LEU A 190 3.11 8.86 -3.30
N PHE A 191 2.14 8.02 -2.92
CA PHE A 191 0.73 8.36 -3.08
C PHE A 191 0.31 9.50 -2.16
N LEU A 192 0.84 9.57 -0.94
CA LEU A 192 0.63 10.72 -0.07
C LEU A 192 1.17 12.01 -0.70
N GLY A 193 2.38 11.98 -1.29
CA GLY A 193 2.92 13.10 -2.05
C GLY A 193 2.00 13.52 -3.20
N PHE A 194 1.44 12.56 -3.93
CA PHE A 194 0.46 12.81 -4.98
C PHE A 194 -0.82 13.49 -4.45
N LEU A 195 -1.36 13.04 -3.31
CA LEU A 195 -2.52 13.69 -2.66
C LEU A 195 -2.20 15.13 -2.21
N LYS A 196 -0.94 15.42 -1.91
CA LYS A 196 -0.44 16.77 -1.57
C LYS A 196 -0.05 17.61 -2.79
N GLY A 197 -0.40 17.18 -3.99
CA GLY A 197 -0.23 17.96 -5.23
C GLY A 197 1.07 17.68 -6.00
N VAL A 198 1.90 16.71 -5.60
CA VAL A 198 3.04 16.29 -6.42
C VAL A 198 2.53 15.62 -7.70
N PRO A 199 2.99 16.04 -8.89
CA PRO A 199 2.55 15.44 -10.15
C PRO A 199 2.80 13.94 -10.20
N PHE A 200 1.88 13.17 -10.78
CA PHE A 200 1.98 11.71 -10.89
C PHE A 200 3.30 11.23 -11.51
N THR A 201 3.79 11.96 -12.51
CA THR A 201 5.01 11.62 -13.26
C THR A 201 6.29 12.12 -12.61
N TRP A 202 6.20 12.86 -11.51
CA TRP A 202 7.37 13.52 -10.90
C TRP A 202 8.45 12.49 -10.48
N THR A 203 8.03 11.43 -9.80
CA THR A 203 8.95 10.39 -9.34
C THR A 203 9.63 9.69 -10.52
N PHE A 204 8.86 9.34 -11.56
CA PHE A 204 9.40 8.76 -12.77
C PHE A 204 10.43 9.69 -13.44
N GLN A 205 10.14 10.99 -13.54
CA GLN A 205 11.03 11.95 -14.22
C GLN A 205 12.33 12.21 -13.46
N HIS A 206 12.29 12.17 -12.13
CA HIS A 206 13.45 12.61 -11.31
C HIS A 206 14.26 11.46 -10.74
N ILE A 207 13.66 10.32 -10.41
CA ILE A 207 14.35 9.24 -9.70
C ILE A 207 14.49 7.93 -10.52
N TRP A 208 14.06 7.92 -11.81
CA TRP A 208 14.20 6.71 -12.62
C TRP A 208 15.67 6.25 -12.81
N PRO A 209 16.67 7.15 -12.92
CA PRO A 209 18.05 6.68 -13.07
C PRO A 209 18.56 5.98 -11.79
N ASP A 210 18.19 6.53 -10.60
CA ASP A 210 18.61 5.98 -9.32
C ASP A 210 17.92 4.62 -9.08
N THR A 211 16.62 4.53 -9.39
CA THR A 211 15.87 3.27 -9.30
C THR A 211 16.43 2.23 -10.27
N LEU A 212 16.69 2.61 -11.52
CA LEU A 212 17.26 1.71 -12.52
C LEU A 212 18.63 1.21 -12.08
N PHE A 213 19.51 2.12 -11.61
CA PHE A 213 20.83 1.76 -11.08
C PHE A 213 20.70 0.74 -9.93
N LEU A 214 19.85 1.04 -8.94
CA LEU A 214 19.65 0.16 -7.79
C LEU A 214 19.13 -1.22 -8.23
N VAL A 215 18.08 -1.26 -9.07
CA VAL A 215 17.47 -2.52 -9.55
C VAL A 215 18.47 -3.33 -10.37
N VAL A 216 19.24 -2.70 -11.28
CA VAL A 216 20.27 -3.39 -12.09
C VAL A 216 21.38 -3.97 -11.22
N VAL A 217 21.86 -3.21 -10.23
CA VAL A 217 22.90 -3.68 -9.30
C VAL A 217 22.37 -4.86 -8.48
N LEU A 218 21.17 -4.75 -7.92
CA LEU A 218 20.56 -5.83 -7.14
C LEU A 218 20.29 -7.08 -7.99
N LEU A 219 19.80 -6.92 -9.21
CA LEU A 219 19.59 -8.05 -10.14
C LEU A 219 20.94 -8.71 -10.52
N GLY A 220 21.98 -7.92 -10.75
CA GLY A 220 23.32 -8.43 -11.04
C GLY A 220 23.89 -9.23 -9.86
N LEU A 221 23.84 -8.67 -8.66
CA LEU A 221 24.26 -9.36 -7.43
C LEU A 221 23.45 -10.65 -7.20
N PHE A 222 22.12 -10.57 -7.37
CA PHE A 222 21.26 -11.73 -7.28
C PHE A 222 21.65 -12.81 -8.28
N PHE A 223 21.80 -12.46 -9.55
CA PHE A 223 22.13 -13.41 -10.61
C PHE A 223 23.45 -14.14 -10.35
N VAL A 224 24.47 -13.43 -9.91
CA VAL A 224 25.77 -14.01 -9.54
C VAL A 224 25.62 -14.96 -8.35
N TRP A 225 24.93 -14.51 -7.30
CA TRP A 225 24.72 -15.32 -6.09
C TRP A 225 23.86 -16.54 -6.38
N ASP A 226 22.73 -16.37 -7.08
CA ASP A 226 21.80 -17.48 -7.40
C ASP A 226 22.45 -18.49 -8.34
N THR A 227 23.29 -18.05 -9.30
CA THR A 227 24.08 -18.93 -10.16
C THR A 227 25.10 -19.74 -9.36
N TRP A 228 25.78 -19.10 -8.40
CA TRP A 228 26.74 -19.78 -7.53
C TRP A 228 26.02 -20.81 -6.61
N ALA A 229 24.90 -20.46 -6.02
CA ALA A 229 24.09 -21.35 -5.21
C ALA A 229 23.56 -22.53 -6.06
N TYR A 230 23.01 -22.25 -7.25
CA TYR A 230 22.48 -23.24 -8.16
C TYR A 230 23.52 -24.28 -8.61
N ARG A 231 24.75 -23.87 -8.86
CA ARG A 231 25.86 -24.79 -9.24
C ARG A 231 26.28 -25.72 -8.12
N ARG A 232 25.97 -25.40 -6.87
CA ARG A 232 26.28 -26.22 -5.69
C ARG A 232 25.16 -27.15 -5.29
N GLU A 233 24.01 -27.06 -5.94
CA GLU A 233 22.91 -27.97 -5.69
C GLU A 233 23.24 -29.38 -6.18
N PRO A 234 22.87 -30.43 -5.40
CA PRO A 234 22.97 -31.81 -5.84
C PRO A 234 22.20 -31.99 -7.15
N ALA A 235 22.74 -32.81 -8.07
CA ALA A 235 22.05 -33.14 -9.29
C ALA A 235 20.67 -33.77 -8.95
N GLN A 236 19.61 -33.13 -9.36
CA GLN A 236 18.24 -33.61 -9.10
C GLN A 236 18.00 -34.88 -9.91
N PRO A 237 17.46 -35.94 -9.32
CA PRO A 237 17.16 -37.17 -10.07
C PRO A 237 16.13 -36.87 -11.17
N ALA A 238 16.37 -37.40 -12.36
CA ALA A 238 15.54 -37.20 -13.56
C ALA A 238 14.06 -37.60 -13.43
N LYS A 239 13.67 -38.24 -12.31
CA LYS A 239 12.28 -38.65 -12.03
C LYS A 239 11.30 -37.50 -11.85
N VAL A 240 11.75 -36.25 -11.71
CA VAL A 240 10.88 -35.06 -11.57
C VAL A 240 10.46 -34.48 -12.93
N GLU A 241 11.01 -35.01 -14.04
CA GLU A 241 10.62 -34.60 -15.40
C GLU A 241 9.20 -34.99 -15.82
N ALA A 242 8.57 -35.89 -15.10
CA ALA A 242 7.24 -36.43 -15.42
C ALA A 242 6.08 -35.74 -14.69
N ALA A 243 6.33 -34.78 -13.79
CA ALA A 243 5.26 -33.96 -13.26
C ALA A 243 4.77 -33.05 -14.39
N GLU A 244 3.52 -33.22 -14.79
CA GLU A 244 2.80 -32.56 -15.86
C GLU A 244 3.33 -31.16 -16.16
N HIS A 245 3.83 -30.97 -17.38
CA HIS A 245 4.23 -29.66 -17.91
C HIS A 245 2.97 -28.80 -18.07
N GLU A 246 2.45 -28.30 -16.95
CA GLU A 246 1.35 -27.34 -17.01
C GLU A 246 1.85 -26.10 -17.73
N ARG A 247 1.23 -25.77 -18.86
CA ARG A 247 1.60 -24.60 -19.66
C ARG A 247 1.43 -23.33 -18.83
N LEU A 248 2.41 -22.43 -18.92
CA LEU A 248 2.29 -21.12 -18.34
C LEU A 248 1.01 -20.44 -18.81
N GLY A 249 0.25 -19.89 -17.88
CA GLY A 249 -0.98 -19.19 -18.17
C GLY A 249 -1.40 -18.29 -17.03
N PHE A 250 -2.33 -17.39 -17.35
CA PHE A 250 -2.92 -16.46 -16.39
C PHE A 250 -4.40 -16.79 -16.24
N ASP A 251 -4.84 -16.98 -15.01
CA ASP A 251 -6.25 -17.00 -14.64
C ASP A 251 -6.63 -15.64 -14.06
N GLY A 252 -7.90 -15.25 -14.23
CA GLY A 252 -8.36 -13.91 -13.81
C GLY A 252 -7.91 -12.77 -14.75
N LYS A 253 -7.74 -13.04 -16.05
CA LYS A 253 -7.25 -12.07 -17.04
C LYS A 253 -8.02 -10.73 -17.07
N PHE A 254 -9.31 -10.74 -16.70
CA PHE A 254 -10.12 -9.53 -16.64
C PHE A 254 -9.57 -8.52 -15.63
N ASN A 255 -8.89 -8.99 -14.57
CA ASN A 255 -8.26 -8.12 -13.59
C ASN A 255 -7.11 -7.27 -14.16
N PHE A 256 -6.51 -7.62 -15.29
CA PHE A 256 -5.56 -6.72 -15.98
C PHE A 256 -6.27 -5.49 -16.55
N VAL A 257 -7.51 -5.64 -17.04
CA VAL A 257 -8.33 -4.51 -17.50
C VAL A 257 -8.73 -3.65 -16.30
N LEU A 258 -9.10 -4.27 -15.19
CA LEU A 258 -9.42 -3.56 -13.95
C LEU A 258 -8.19 -2.83 -13.37
N LEU A 259 -7.00 -3.42 -13.47
CA LEU A 259 -5.75 -2.75 -13.10
C LEU A 259 -5.50 -1.51 -13.96
N ALA A 260 -5.68 -1.61 -15.27
CA ALA A 260 -5.59 -0.46 -16.15
C ALA A 260 -6.63 0.62 -15.81
N ALA A 261 -7.84 0.24 -15.40
CA ALA A 261 -8.86 1.16 -14.91
C ALA A 261 -8.44 1.87 -13.61
N VAL A 262 -7.80 1.17 -12.65
CA VAL A 262 -7.23 1.79 -11.44
C VAL A 262 -6.23 2.87 -11.82
N VAL A 263 -5.27 2.54 -12.70
CA VAL A 263 -4.25 3.50 -13.17
C VAL A 263 -4.91 4.70 -13.84
N ALA A 264 -5.89 4.46 -14.72
CA ALA A 264 -6.61 5.53 -15.43
C ALA A 264 -7.38 6.46 -14.47
N LEU A 265 -8.04 5.93 -13.43
CA LEU A 265 -8.76 6.72 -12.44
C LEU A 265 -7.81 7.62 -11.63
N VAL A 266 -6.64 7.09 -11.24
CA VAL A 266 -5.65 7.88 -10.49
C VAL A 266 -5.05 8.96 -11.39
N LEU A 267 -4.68 8.63 -12.62
CA LEU A 267 -4.19 9.62 -13.60
C LEU A 267 -5.25 10.69 -13.89
N MET A 268 -6.51 10.31 -14.09
CA MET A 268 -7.62 11.22 -14.30
C MET A 268 -7.70 12.24 -13.14
N SER A 269 -7.62 11.77 -11.90
CA SER A 269 -7.74 12.66 -10.73
C SER A 269 -6.55 13.63 -10.58
N GLY A 270 -5.39 13.29 -11.14
CA GLY A 270 -4.22 14.17 -11.12
C GLY A 270 -4.16 15.19 -12.26
N ILE A 271 -4.80 14.87 -13.39
CA ILE A 271 -4.79 15.74 -14.59
C ILE A 271 -6.03 16.63 -14.67
N TRP A 272 -7.18 16.09 -14.28
CA TRP A 272 -8.44 16.82 -14.36
C TRP A 272 -8.59 17.80 -13.22
N GLN A 273 -8.58 19.09 -13.56
CA GLN A 273 -8.89 20.15 -12.61
C GLN A 273 -10.38 20.53 -12.73
N SER A 274 -11.09 20.48 -11.62
CA SER A 274 -12.50 20.86 -11.53
C SER A 274 -12.65 21.96 -10.48
N PRO A 275 -13.45 23.00 -10.76
CA PRO A 275 -13.77 24.02 -9.78
C PRO A 275 -14.78 23.53 -8.72
N VAL A 276 -15.35 22.34 -8.92
CA VAL A 276 -16.35 21.77 -8.01
C VAL A 276 -15.64 21.13 -6.81
N VAL A 277 -15.90 21.70 -5.65
CA VAL A 277 -15.38 21.26 -4.36
C VAL A 277 -16.56 21.04 -3.43
N PHE A 278 -16.54 19.97 -2.67
CA PHE A 278 -17.53 19.66 -1.65
C PHE A 278 -16.92 19.90 -0.27
N ASP A 279 -17.56 20.73 0.52
CA ASP A 279 -17.20 20.88 1.93
C ASP A 279 -17.89 19.76 2.75
N ILE A 280 -17.08 18.89 3.32
CA ILE A 280 -17.54 17.79 4.18
C ILE A 280 -16.94 18.00 5.58
N ALA A 281 -17.73 18.52 6.49
CA ALA A 281 -17.33 18.78 7.88
C ALA A 281 -16.06 19.66 7.99
N GLY A 282 -15.96 20.70 7.16
CA GLY A 282 -14.82 21.62 7.12
C GLY A 282 -13.63 21.13 6.31
N THR A 283 -13.78 20.02 5.58
CA THR A 283 -12.75 19.48 4.67
C THR A 283 -13.20 19.64 3.23
N GLU A 284 -12.40 20.33 2.44
CA GLU A 284 -12.63 20.48 1.00
C GLU A 284 -12.23 19.23 0.24
N VAL A 285 -13.21 18.57 -0.40
CA VAL A 285 -12.99 17.39 -1.25
C VAL A 285 -13.32 17.74 -2.69
N GLY A 286 -12.31 17.76 -3.56
CA GLY A 286 -12.49 18.02 -4.97
C GLY A 286 -13.22 16.90 -5.71
N LEU A 287 -14.08 17.26 -6.67
CA LEU A 287 -14.83 16.29 -7.50
C LEU A 287 -13.94 15.23 -8.15
N PRO A 288 -12.76 15.53 -8.72
CA PRO A 288 -11.90 14.49 -9.32
C PRO A 288 -11.43 13.44 -8.32
N GLY A 289 -11.09 13.84 -7.08
CA GLY A 289 -10.72 12.93 -6.01
C GLY A 289 -11.87 12.02 -5.60
N LEU A 290 -13.06 12.59 -5.44
CA LEU A 290 -14.26 11.81 -5.08
C LEU A 290 -14.62 10.78 -6.17
N LEU A 291 -14.58 11.17 -7.44
CA LEU A 291 -14.86 10.25 -8.56
C LEU A 291 -13.79 9.15 -8.70
N ARG A 292 -12.51 9.48 -8.46
CA ARG A 292 -11.44 8.48 -8.36
C ARG A 292 -11.79 7.44 -7.29
N ASP A 293 -12.08 7.88 -6.07
CA ASP A 293 -12.30 7.00 -4.92
C ASP A 293 -13.54 6.12 -5.11
N LEU A 294 -14.64 6.70 -5.59
CA LEU A 294 -15.85 5.93 -5.94
C LEU A 294 -15.56 4.93 -7.07
N GLY A 295 -14.84 5.34 -8.11
CA GLY A 295 -14.44 4.48 -9.22
C GLY A 295 -13.56 3.32 -8.75
N LEU A 296 -12.60 3.56 -7.85
CA LEU A 296 -11.76 2.53 -7.26
C LEU A 296 -12.55 1.52 -6.44
N VAL A 297 -13.54 1.96 -5.66
CA VAL A 297 -14.45 1.07 -4.93
C VAL A 297 -15.25 0.20 -5.91
N VAL A 298 -15.79 0.79 -6.97
CA VAL A 298 -16.52 0.04 -8.00
C VAL A 298 -15.62 -1.00 -8.67
N VAL A 299 -14.39 -0.64 -9.03
CA VAL A 299 -13.39 -1.56 -9.60
C VAL A 299 -13.11 -2.72 -8.64
N ALA A 300 -12.91 -2.44 -7.35
CA ALA A 300 -12.68 -3.48 -6.35
C ALA A 300 -13.88 -4.43 -6.22
N VAL A 301 -15.10 -3.91 -6.19
CA VAL A 301 -16.34 -4.71 -6.13
C VAL A 301 -16.49 -5.58 -7.39
N ILE A 302 -16.25 -5.02 -8.58
CA ILE A 302 -16.29 -5.78 -9.84
C ILE A 302 -15.24 -6.90 -9.81
N SER A 303 -14.01 -6.62 -9.37
CA SER A 303 -12.95 -7.63 -9.25
C SER A 303 -13.38 -8.78 -8.32
N LEU A 304 -13.90 -8.46 -7.12
CA LEU A 304 -14.40 -9.48 -6.19
C LEU A 304 -15.53 -10.32 -6.77
N ALA A 305 -16.45 -9.69 -7.51
CA ALA A 305 -17.62 -10.37 -8.09
C ALA A 305 -17.25 -11.24 -9.30
N THR A 306 -16.24 -10.84 -10.09
CA THR A 306 -15.88 -11.53 -11.33
C THR A 306 -14.74 -12.54 -11.17
N THR A 307 -13.96 -12.43 -10.10
CA THR A 307 -12.86 -13.35 -9.83
C THR A 307 -13.39 -14.66 -9.24
N SER A 308 -13.01 -15.79 -9.84
CA SER A 308 -13.44 -17.09 -9.37
C SER A 308 -12.85 -17.44 -8.00
N HIS A 309 -13.62 -18.16 -7.18
CA HIS A 309 -13.15 -18.65 -5.87
C HIS A 309 -11.86 -19.48 -5.97
N ARG A 310 -11.67 -20.22 -7.08
CA ARG A 310 -10.43 -20.98 -7.35
C ARG A 310 -9.20 -20.07 -7.37
N VAL A 311 -9.30 -18.91 -8.00
CA VAL A 311 -8.19 -17.93 -8.08
C VAL A 311 -7.88 -17.36 -6.70
N HIS A 312 -8.90 -16.97 -5.95
CA HIS A 312 -8.72 -16.46 -4.58
C HIS A 312 -8.08 -17.49 -3.67
N THR A 313 -8.53 -18.75 -3.73
CA THR A 313 -7.95 -19.85 -2.93
C THR A 313 -6.50 -20.11 -3.34
N ALA A 314 -6.21 -20.18 -4.66
CA ALA A 314 -4.86 -20.37 -5.17
C ALA A 314 -3.89 -19.25 -4.78
N ASN A 315 -4.38 -18.01 -4.71
CA ASN A 315 -3.66 -16.85 -4.20
C ASN A 315 -3.70 -16.73 -2.68
N GLN A 316 -4.39 -17.64 -1.96
CA GLN A 316 -4.63 -17.50 -0.51
C GLN A 316 -5.07 -16.07 -0.14
N PHE A 317 -5.99 -15.52 -0.95
CA PHE A 317 -6.49 -14.18 -0.73
C PHE A 317 -7.19 -14.11 0.63
N GLY A 318 -6.83 -13.11 1.45
CA GLY A 318 -7.42 -12.84 2.76
C GLY A 318 -7.37 -11.35 3.05
N TRP A 319 -8.16 -10.89 3.99
CA TRP A 319 -8.26 -9.47 4.34
C TRP A 319 -7.26 -9.03 5.41
N ASP A 320 -6.62 -9.98 6.10
CA ASP A 320 -5.71 -9.68 7.22
C ASP A 320 -4.59 -8.69 6.86
N PRO A 321 -3.89 -8.82 5.72
CA PRO A 321 -2.86 -7.85 5.34
C PRO A 321 -3.43 -6.43 5.14
N MET A 322 -4.63 -6.31 4.56
CA MET A 322 -5.26 -5.01 4.36
C MET A 322 -5.69 -4.37 5.68
N PHE A 323 -6.24 -5.16 6.62
CA PHE A 323 -6.58 -4.65 7.94
C PHE A 323 -5.34 -4.23 8.75
N GLU A 324 -4.24 -4.95 8.60
CA GLU A 324 -2.97 -4.56 9.22
C GLU A 324 -2.48 -3.22 8.69
N VAL A 325 -2.38 -3.09 7.37
CA VAL A 325 -1.97 -1.84 6.71
C VAL A 325 -2.91 -0.70 7.09
N ALA A 326 -4.22 -0.90 7.02
CA ALA A 326 -5.19 0.14 7.35
C ALA A 326 -5.02 0.65 8.80
N LYS A 327 -4.83 -0.25 9.78
CA LYS A 327 -4.61 0.14 11.19
C LYS A 327 -3.31 0.91 11.38
N LEU A 328 -2.22 0.46 10.75
CA LEU A 328 -0.91 1.12 10.86
C LEU A 328 -0.94 2.51 10.26
N PHE A 329 -1.49 2.64 9.06
CA PHE A 329 -1.56 3.91 8.37
C PHE A 329 -2.55 4.90 8.99
N ALA A 330 -3.59 4.44 9.67
CA ALA A 330 -4.45 5.33 10.46
C ALA A 330 -3.63 6.13 11.50
N GLY A 331 -2.72 5.48 12.21
CA GLY A 331 -1.84 6.16 13.16
C GLY A 331 -0.81 7.06 12.48
N ILE A 332 -0.23 6.60 11.37
CA ILE A 332 0.73 7.40 10.59
C ILE A 332 0.05 8.70 10.12
N PHE A 333 -1.07 8.62 9.41
CA PHE A 333 -1.75 9.79 8.89
C PHE A 333 -2.17 10.77 9.98
N LEU A 334 -2.73 10.27 11.09
CA LEU A 334 -3.12 11.14 12.20
C LEU A 334 -1.94 11.88 12.84
N THR A 335 -0.77 11.25 12.92
CA THR A 335 0.41 11.85 13.55
C THR A 335 1.26 12.67 12.59
N THR A 336 1.07 12.51 11.27
CA THR A 336 1.86 13.19 10.22
C THR A 336 1.40 14.63 9.96
N ILE A 337 0.13 14.97 10.23
CA ILE A 337 -0.48 16.27 9.87
C ILE A 337 0.42 17.45 10.28
N HIS A 338 0.87 17.45 11.54
CA HIS A 338 1.65 18.56 12.09
C HIS A 338 3.13 18.49 11.72
N VAL A 339 3.64 17.30 11.42
CA VAL A 339 5.01 17.15 10.90
C VAL A 339 5.13 17.81 9.52
N ILE A 340 4.11 17.62 8.66
CA ILE A 340 4.07 18.30 7.35
C ILE A 340 3.90 19.80 7.50
N ALA A 341 3.13 20.25 8.47
CA ALA A 341 2.95 21.70 8.72
C ALA A 341 4.23 22.39 9.23
N MET A 342 5.15 21.64 9.89
CA MET A 342 6.45 22.16 10.36
C MET A 342 7.50 22.25 9.25
N LEU A 343 7.32 21.56 8.12
CA LEU A 343 8.24 21.56 6.96
C LEU A 343 7.92 22.67 5.99
#